data_0f499183ab7aed7eb2de770c867f3f28
#
_entry.id   0f499183ab7aed7eb2de770c867f3f28
#
_cell.length_a   1.000
_cell.length_b   1.000
_cell.length_c   1.000
_cell.angle_alpha   90.00
_cell.angle_beta   90.00
_cell.angle_gamma   90.00
#
_symmetry.space_group_name_H-M   'P 1'
#
loop_
_entity.id
_entity.type
_entity.pdbx_description
1 polymer ?
#
loop_
_entity_poly.entity_id
_entity_poly.type
_entity_poly.pdbx_seq_one_letter_code
_entity_poly.pdbx_strand_id
1 'polypeptide(L)'
;MDDAQRVATELALSVLDAEGFILAGGQALAEHGVISRMSDDIDLFAQYRSHTPQSFAASVDKITHALEEAGYSVEVTRQYEEFASLTVTKLQTAVVIDLGLDWWENKPAIVDIGPVMSLEDSVASKLLTVYSRGYARDYLDAYSILSSKRFTPQQLISLCQRRDPHLDLEMLAAAMTGHRILAPTDFIKYGLPEAELPQLDQTLTGFAKTIGQHASTTVVE
;
A
#
# COMPACT_ATOMS: atom_id res chain seq x y z
N MET A 1 4.51 4.62 11.65
CA MET A 1 3.19 4.73 12.32
C MET A 1 3.41 5.48 13.62
N ASP A 2 2.59 6.49 13.93
CA ASP A 2 2.59 7.14 15.22
C ASP A 2 1.75 6.36 16.26
N ASP A 3 1.81 6.77 17.53
CA ASP A 3 1.11 6.06 18.62
C ASP A 3 -0.41 6.06 18.43
N ALA A 4 -0.99 7.15 17.91
CA ALA A 4 -2.43 7.25 17.71
C ALA A 4 -2.90 6.33 16.57
N GLN A 5 -2.16 6.31 15.47
CA GLN A 5 -2.39 5.37 14.39
C GLN A 5 -2.25 3.92 14.85
N ARG A 6 -1.22 3.62 15.67
CA ARG A 6 -0.98 2.27 16.18
C ARG A 6 -2.16 1.78 17.03
N VAL A 7 -2.61 2.57 18.00
CA VAL A 7 -3.74 2.21 18.85
C VAL A 7 -5.03 2.02 18.04
N ALA A 8 -5.30 2.90 17.07
CA ALA A 8 -6.46 2.77 16.19
C ALA A 8 -6.38 1.52 15.30
N THR A 9 -5.19 1.19 14.79
CA THR A 9 -4.96 0.00 13.96
C THR A 9 -5.15 -1.29 14.77
N GLU A 10 -4.56 -1.38 15.97
CA GLU A 10 -4.69 -2.55 16.85
C GLU A 10 -6.15 -2.82 17.21
N LEU A 11 -6.90 -1.76 17.57
CA LEU A 11 -8.33 -1.87 17.84
C LEU A 11 -9.08 -2.34 16.60
N ALA A 12 -8.87 -1.72 15.46
CA ALA A 12 -9.55 -2.06 14.21
C ALA A 12 -9.29 -3.51 13.78
N LEU A 13 -8.04 -3.96 13.81
CA LEU A 13 -7.67 -5.34 13.49
C LEU A 13 -8.29 -6.34 14.46
N SER A 14 -8.31 -6.03 15.76
CA SER A 14 -8.93 -6.91 16.77
C SER A 14 -10.44 -7.04 16.58
N VAL A 15 -11.12 -5.95 16.21
CA VAL A 15 -12.57 -5.93 15.95
C VAL A 15 -12.93 -6.68 14.68
N LEU A 16 -12.09 -6.56 13.64
CA LEU A 16 -12.33 -7.10 12.30
C LEU A 16 -11.57 -8.43 12.04
N ASP A 17 -11.07 -9.09 13.09
CA ASP A 17 -10.31 -10.35 12.97
C ASP A 17 -11.14 -11.46 12.30
N ALA A 18 -12.39 -11.65 12.76
CA ALA A 18 -13.29 -12.67 12.20
C ALA A 18 -13.68 -12.41 10.74
N GLU A 19 -13.64 -11.16 10.30
CA GLU A 19 -13.91 -10.73 8.93
C GLU A 19 -12.66 -10.82 8.04
N GLY A 20 -11.50 -11.14 8.62
CA GLY A 20 -10.25 -11.38 7.90
C GLY A 20 -9.60 -10.12 7.33
N PHE A 21 -9.82 -8.96 7.95
CA PHE A 21 -9.09 -7.74 7.59
C PHE A 21 -7.64 -7.81 8.07
N ILE A 22 -6.74 -7.28 7.25
CA ILE A 22 -5.31 -7.21 7.51
C ILE A 22 -4.79 -5.80 7.25
N LEU A 23 -3.71 -5.42 7.91
CA LEU A 23 -3.00 -4.18 7.62
C LEU A 23 -2.31 -4.28 6.26
N ALA A 24 -2.51 -3.28 5.41
CA ALA A 24 -2.00 -3.21 4.06
C ALA A 24 -1.26 -1.87 3.81
N GLY A 25 -1.14 -1.49 2.55
CA GLY A 25 -0.65 -0.18 2.14
C GLY A 25 0.77 0.14 2.56
N GLY A 26 1.02 1.42 2.82
CA GLY A 26 2.34 1.91 3.23
C GLY A 26 2.74 1.39 4.60
N GLN A 27 1.80 1.25 5.51
CA GLN A 27 2.10 0.78 6.86
C GLN A 27 2.51 -0.69 6.89
N ALA A 28 1.95 -1.55 6.01
CA ALA A 28 2.42 -2.93 5.87
C ALA A 28 3.90 -3.00 5.45
N LEU A 29 4.32 -2.18 4.49
CA LEU A 29 5.74 -2.11 4.11
C LEU A 29 6.63 -1.58 5.24
N ALA A 30 6.12 -0.66 6.07
CA ALA A 30 6.84 -0.17 7.24
C ALA A 30 7.01 -1.27 8.31
N GLU A 31 5.97 -2.06 8.60
CA GLU A 31 6.04 -3.21 9.50
C GLU A 31 7.02 -4.28 9.00
N HIS A 32 7.14 -4.45 7.69
CA HIS A 32 8.18 -5.27 7.07
C HIS A 32 9.58 -4.62 7.05
N GLY A 33 9.73 -3.37 7.52
CA GLY A 33 11.00 -2.65 7.55
C GLY A 33 11.54 -2.30 6.16
N VAL A 34 10.68 -2.10 5.16
CA VAL A 34 11.07 -1.71 3.79
C VAL A 34 11.05 -0.20 3.62
N ILE A 35 10.08 0.48 4.23
CA ILE A 35 9.97 1.94 4.21
C ILE A 35 10.07 2.50 5.62
N SER A 36 10.58 3.72 5.74
CA SER A 36 10.67 4.45 7.01
C SER A 36 9.80 5.71 7.06
N ARG A 37 9.25 6.14 5.91
CA ARG A 37 8.35 7.29 5.90
C ARG A 37 7.04 6.97 6.61
N MET A 38 6.45 7.97 7.22
CA MET A 38 5.11 7.83 7.78
C MET A 38 4.06 7.70 6.65
N SER A 39 3.03 6.90 6.88
CA SER A 39 1.83 6.85 6.06
C SER A 39 0.79 7.81 6.64
N ASP A 40 0.05 8.48 5.76
CA ASP A 40 -0.99 9.43 6.17
C ASP A 40 -2.26 8.70 6.64
N ASP A 41 -2.48 7.48 6.14
CA ASP A 41 -3.67 6.65 6.27
C ASP A 41 -3.33 5.25 6.81
N ILE A 42 -4.33 4.59 7.38
CA ILE A 42 -4.32 3.18 7.77
C ILE A 42 -5.14 2.45 6.72
N ASP A 43 -4.49 1.57 5.95
CA ASP A 43 -5.15 0.72 4.95
C ASP A 43 -5.47 -0.65 5.58
N LEU A 44 -6.75 -1.01 5.70
CA LEU A 44 -7.22 -2.30 6.18
C LEU A 44 -7.98 -3.00 5.05
N PHE A 45 -7.46 -4.13 4.58
CA PHE A 45 -8.06 -4.84 3.46
C PHE A 45 -8.47 -6.25 3.84
N ALA A 46 -9.59 -6.71 3.26
CA ALA A 46 -10.06 -8.08 3.36
C ALA A 46 -10.11 -8.72 1.97
N GLN A 47 -10.11 -10.05 1.92
CA GLN A 47 -10.17 -10.79 0.66
C GLN A 47 -11.53 -10.61 -0.02
N TYR A 48 -11.49 -10.25 -1.29
CA TYR A 48 -12.66 -10.11 -2.15
C TYR A 48 -13.59 -11.34 -2.11
N ARG A 49 -13.02 -12.53 -2.10
CA ARG A 49 -13.76 -13.79 -2.12
C ARG A 49 -14.49 -14.12 -0.81
N SER A 50 -14.16 -13.42 0.27
CA SER A 50 -14.73 -13.66 1.60
C SER A 50 -15.86 -12.72 1.95
N HIS A 51 -16.14 -11.75 1.08
CA HIS A 51 -17.11 -10.69 1.34
C HIS A 51 -18.14 -10.53 0.23
N THR A 52 -19.32 -10.09 0.63
CA THR A 52 -20.35 -9.50 -0.23
C THR A 52 -20.45 -8.02 0.10
N PRO A 53 -21.09 -7.18 -0.75
CA PRO A 53 -21.34 -5.79 -0.41
C PRO A 53 -22.03 -5.59 0.95
N GLN A 54 -22.95 -6.48 1.31
CA GLN A 54 -23.67 -6.44 2.59
C GLN A 54 -22.77 -6.79 3.78
N SER A 55 -21.91 -7.82 3.65
CA SER A 55 -20.98 -8.17 4.73
C SER A 55 -19.88 -7.14 4.88
N PHE A 56 -19.43 -6.50 3.80
CA PHE A 56 -18.50 -5.39 3.85
C PHE A 56 -19.10 -4.17 4.57
N ALA A 57 -20.34 -3.80 4.22
CA ALA A 57 -21.05 -2.71 4.92
C ALA A 57 -21.22 -3.02 6.42
N ALA A 58 -21.54 -4.25 6.78
CA ALA A 58 -21.62 -4.67 8.18
C ALA A 58 -20.27 -4.58 8.92
N SER A 59 -19.16 -4.84 8.22
CA SER A 59 -17.81 -4.63 8.79
C SER A 59 -17.52 -3.14 9.05
N VAL A 60 -17.95 -2.26 8.14
CA VAL A 60 -17.83 -0.80 8.31
C VAL A 60 -18.64 -0.33 9.53
N ASP A 61 -19.87 -0.80 9.68
CA ASP A 61 -20.73 -0.47 10.83
C ASP A 61 -20.11 -0.99 12.14
N LYS A 62 -19.58 -2.21 12.13
CA LYS A 62 -18.96 -2.86 13.28
C LYS A 62 -17.74 -2.08 13.80
N ILE A 63 -16.83 -1.69 12.90
CA ILE A 63 -15.64 -0.92 13.30
C ILE A 63 -16.02 0.50 13.74
N THR A 64 -16.97 1.14 13.08
CA THR A 64 -17.46 2.46 13.44
C THR A 64 -17.97 2.44 14.90
N HIS A 65 -18.84 1.49 15.21
CA HIS A 65 -19.41 1.36 16.56
C HIS A 65 -18.33 1.08 17.63
N ALA A 66 -17.40 0.17 17.34
CA ALA A 66 -16.33 -0.15 18.29
C ALA A 66 -15.38 1.04 18.54
N LEU A 67 -15.09 1.84 17.53
CA LEU A 67 -14.30 3.06 17.69
C LEU A 67 -15.05 4.12 18.50
N GLU A 68 -16.36 4.27 18.28
CA GLU A 68 -17.20 5.17 19.07
C GLU A 68 -17.27 4.75 20.54
N GLU A 69 -17.43 3.45 20.84
CA GLU A 69 -17.38 2.90 22.20
C GLU A 69 -16.01 3.12 22.86
N ALA A 70 -14.92 3.11 22.08
CA ALA A 70 -13.58 3.44 22.56
C ALA A 70 -13.32 4.94 22.73
N GLY A 71 -14.35 5.79 22.51
CA GLY A 71 -14.32 7.23 22.73
C GLY A 71 -13.73 8.02 21.59
N TYR A 72 -13.75 7.48 20.35
CA TYR A 72 -13.45 8.23 19.15
C TYR A 72 -14.72 8.87 18.58
N SER A 73 -14.57 10.01 17.92
CA SER A 73 -15.57 10.53 16.97
C SER A 73 -15.26 9.94 15.62
N VAL A 74 -16.24 9.31 14.98
CA VAL A 74 -16.07 8.65 13.66
C VAL A 74 -16.95 9.34 12.63
N GLU A 75 -16.36 9.71 11.51
CA GLU A 75 -17.06 10.21 10.33
C GLU A 75 -16.75 9.29 9.15
N VAL A 76 -17.78 8.64 8.60
CA VAL A 76 -17.67 7.87 7.34
C VAL A 76 -17.71 8.87 6.20
N THR A 77 -16.54 9.22 5.67
CA THR A 77 -16.38 10.25 4.63
C THR A 77 -16.68 9.73 3.24
N ARG A 78 -16.48 8.43 3.00
CA ARG A 78 -16.82 7.73 1.75
C ARG A 78 -17.24 6.31 2.06
N GLN A 79 -18.23 5.79 1.34
CA GLN A 79 -18.64 4.39 1.42
C GLN A 79 -19.20 3.93 0.07
N TYR A 80 -18.65 2.84 -0.43
CA TYR A 80 -19.03 2.12 -1.63
C TYR A 80 -19.20 0.63 -1.31
N GLU A 81 -19.50 -0.19 -2.30
CA GLU A 81 -19.69 -1.64 -2.13
C GLU A 81 -18.43 -2.38 -1.63
N GLU A 82 -17.24 -1.83 -1.92
CA GLU A 82 -15.94 -2.49 -1.71
C GLU A 82 -14.88 -1.58 -1.08
N PHE A 83 -15.26 -0.36 -0.73
CA PHE A 83 -14.35 0.62 -0.15
C PHE A 83 -15.10 1.56 0.78
N ALA A 84 -14.50 1.85 1.93
CA ALA A 84 -14.95 2.89 2.85
C ALA A 84 -13.76 3.66 3.42
N SER A 85 -13.95 4.96 3.67
CA SER A 85 -12.96 5.82 4.31
C SER A 85 -13.58 6.48 5.53
N LEU A 86 -12.92 6.30 6.68
CA LEU A 86 -13.35 6.84 7.95
C LEU A 86 -12.33 7.86 8.47
N THR A 87 -12.81 9.03 8.87
CA THR A 87 -12.01 9.95 9.68
C THR A 87 -12.31 9.71 11.15
N VAL A 88 -11.29 9.31 11.90
CA VAL A 88 -11.41 8.88 13.29
C VAL A 88 -10.66 9.86 14.16
N THR A 89 -11.35 10.57 15.04
CA THR A 89 -10.78 11.64 15.85
C THR A 89 -10.89 11.32 17.34
N LYS A 90 -9.78 11.43 18.06
CA LYS A 90 -9.74 11.35 19.52
C LYS A 90 -8.89 12.48 20.07
N LEU A 91 -9.45 13.26 21.03
CA LEU A 91 -8.86 14.51 21.50
C LEU A 91 -8.67 15.49 20.31
N GLN A 92 -7.42 15.77 19.92
CA GLN A 92 -7.08 16.67 18.81
C GLN A 92 -6.35 15.94 17.67
N THR A 93 -6.29 14.61 17.73
CA THR A 93 -5.61 13.80 16.70
C THR A 93 -6.64 13.12 15.82
N ALA A 94 -6.56 13.37 14.54
CA ALA A 94 -7.36 12.73 13.50
C ALA A 94 -6.50 11.69 12.75
N VAL A 95 -7.09 10.53 12.50
CA VAL A 95 -6.50 9.43 11.73
C VAL A 95 -7.49 9.02 10.66
N VAL A 96 -7.02 8.74 9.46
CA VAL A 96 -7.84 8.17 8.39
C VAL A 96 -7.67 6.67 8.36
N ILE A 97 -8.79 5.94 8.34
CA ILE A 97 -8.82 4.49 8.16
C ILE A 97 -9.56 4.20 6.86
N ASP A 98 -8.87 3.62 5.92
CA ASP A 98 -9.43 3.14 4.66
C ASP A 98 -9.64 1.63 4.76
N LEU A 99 -10.90 1.19 4.58
CA LEU A 99 -11.26 -0.21 4.47
C LEU A 99 -11.50 -0.56 3.00
N GLY A 100 -11.06 -1.73 2.57
CA GLY A 100 -11.25 -2.14 1.19
C GLY A 100 -11.29 -3.65 1.01
N LEU A 101 -11.87 -4.07 -0.11
CA LEU A 101 -11.75 -5.45 -0.58
C LEU A 101 -10.64 -5.50 -1.62
N ASP A 102 -9.77 -6.49 -1.50
CA ASP A 102 -8.63 -6.65 -2.39
C ASP A 102 -8.31 -8.14 -2.59
N TRP A 103 -7.39 -8.43 -3.49
CA TRP A 103 -6.88 -9.77 -3.71
C TRP A 103 -5.38 -9.84 -3.38
N TRP A 104 -4.97 -10.91 -2.73
CA TRP A 104 -3.56 -11.24 -2.52
C TRP A 104 -3.34 -12.76 -2.55
N GLU A 105 -2.12 -13.18 -2.86
CA GLU A 105 -1.78 -14.58 -3.08
C GLU A 105 -1.32 -15.26 -1.79
N ASN A 106 -0.47 -14.59 -1.02
CA ASN A 106 0.25 -15.19 0.09
C ASN A 106 -0.50 -15.02 1.41
N LYS A 107 -0.25 -15.90 2.36
CA LYS A 107 -0.79 -15.76 3.72
C LYS A 107 -0.25 -14.48 4.38
N PRO A 108 -1.09 -13.74 5.11
CA PRO A 108 -0.63 -12.61 5.91
C PRO A 108 0.45 -13.01 6.90
N ALA A 109 1.40 -12.12 7.13
CA ALA A 109 2.35 -12.23 8.22
C ALA A 109 1.67 -11.82 9.54
N ILE A 110 1.97 -12.51 10.63
CA ILE A 110 1.50 -12.12 11.95
C ILE A 110 2.66 -11.42 12.67
N VAL A 111 2.47 -10.16 12.98
CA VAL A 111 3.43 -9.33 13.71
C VAL A 111 2.77 -8.73 14.95
N ASP A 112 3.49 -7.95 15.75
CA ASP A 112 2.99 -7.43 17.05
C ASP A 112 1.68 -6.63 16.91
N ILE A 113 1.48 -5.89 15.82
CA ILE A 113 0.25 -5.11 15.56
C ILE A 113 -0.95 -5.98 15.13
N GLY A 114 -0.70 -7.22 14.71
CA GLY A 114 -1.72 -8.13 14.18
C GLY A 114 -1.37 -8.70 12.79
N PRO A 115 -2.39 -9.11 12.01
CA PRO A 115 -2.18 -9.62 10.66
C PRO A 115 -1.82 -8.49 9.69
N VAL A 116 -0.74 -8.70 8.93
CA VAL A 116 -0.21 -7.74 7.95
C VAL A 116 -0.08 -8.44 6.60
N MET A 117 -0.44 -7.75 5.52
CA MET A 117 -0.25 -8.25 4.16
C MET A 117 1.20 -8.75 3.97
N SER A 118 1.37 -9.90 3.31
CA SER A 118 2.70 -10.46 3.07
C SER A 118 3.65 -9.44 2.43
N LEU A 119 4.95 -9.60 2.62
CA LEU A 119 5.92 -8.70 2.02
C LEU A 119 5.81 -8.71 0.49
N GLU A 120 5.64 -9.89 -0.10
CA GLU A 120 5.53 -10.09 -1.54
C GLU A 120 4.30 -9.37 -2.11
N ASP A 121 3.13 -9.55 -1.49
CA ASP A 121 1.89 -8.90 -1.94
C ASP A 121 1.94 -7.39 -1.71
N SER A 122 2.50 -6.92 -0.59
CA SER A 122 2.70 -5.50 -0.28
C SER A 122 3.60 -4.83 -1.32
N VAL A 123 4.70 -5.48 -1.69
CA VAL A 123 5.64 -4.98 -2.70
C VAL A 123 4.99 -4.91 -4.07
N ALA A 124 4.29 -5.97 -4.50
CA ALA A 124 3.58 -5.99 -5.78
C ALA A 124 2.52 -4.89 -5.85
N SER A 125 1.69 -4.77 -4.81
CA SER A 125 0.66 -3.73 -4.71
C SER A 125 1.27 -2.33 -4.86
N LYS A 126 2.36 -2.03 -4.16
CA LYS A 126 3.01 -0.71 -4.20
C LYS A 126 3.69 -0.40 -5.54
N LEU A 127 4.31 -1.36 -6.18
CA LEU A 127 4.86 -1.15 -7.53
C LEU A 127 3.75 -0.86 -8.54
N LEU A 128 2.59 -1.52 -8.40
CA LEU A 128 1.43 -1.27 -9.26
C LEU A 128 0.73 0.07 -8.96
N THR A 129 0.91 0.68 -7.77
CA THR A 129 0.42 2.05 -7.55
C THR A 129 1.18 3.10 -8.39
N VAL A 130 2.44 2.85 -8.73
CA VAL A 130 3.19 3.69 -9.69
C VAL A 130 2.54 3.60 -11.08
N TYR A 131 2.14 2.40 -11.49
CA TYR A 131 1.47 2.17 -12.76
C TYR A 131 0.08 2.81 -12.84
N SER A 132 -0.71 2.74 -11.75
CA SER A 132 -2.12 3.19 -11.73
C SER A 132 -2.29 4.68 -11.48
N ARG A 133 -1.43 5.32 -10.67
CA ARG A 133 -1.60 6.74 -10.28
C ARG A 133 -0.31 7.57 -10.25
N GLY A 134 0.85 6.98 -9.89
CA GLY A 134 2.16 7.61 -9.97
C GLY A 134 2.35 8.89 -9.16
N TYR A 135 1.89 8.92 -7.90
CA TYR A 135 2.17 10.04 -7.00
C TYR A 135 3.61 9.97 -6.47
N ALA A 136 4.16 11.10 -6.01
CA ALA A 136 5.54 11.16 -5.50
C ALA A 136 5.81 10.10 -4.41
N ARG A 137 4.83 9.88 -3.50
CA ARG A 137 4.94 8.86 -2.45
C ARG A 137 5.03 7.43 -3.01
N ASP A 138 4.41 7.14 -4.15
CA ASP A 138 4.44 5.82 -4.78
C ASP A 138 5.83 5.55 -5.38
N TYR A 139 6.46 6.55 -5.97
CA TYR A 139 7.86 6.46 -6.44
C TYR A 139 8.85 6.31 -5.28
N LEU A 140 8.61 6.98 -4.14
CA LEU A 140 9.44 6.81 -2.94
C LEU A 140 9.32 5.40 -2.37
N ASP A 141 8.12 4.83 -2.35
CA ASP A 141 7.91 3.44 -1.94
C ASP A 141 8.62 2.48 -2.90
N ALA A 142 8.47 2.68 -4.22
CA ALA A 142 9.20 1.90 -5.23
C ALA A 142 10.72 2.03 -5.09
N TYR A 143 11.23 3.24 -4.87
CA TYR A 143 12.65 3.49 -4.62
C TYR A 143 13.14 2.73 -3.37
N SER A 144 12.38 2.75 -2.29
CA SER A 144 12.71 2.03 -1.05
C SER A 144 12.71 0.51 -1.25
N ILE A 145 11.70 -0.02 -1.97
CA ILE A 145 11.62 -1.44 -2.32
C ILE A 145 12.85 -1.87 -3.11
N LEU A 146 13.20 -1.14 -4.17
CA LEU A 146 14.34 -1.43 -5.03
C LEU A 146 15.67 -1.31 -4.27
N SER A 147 15.80 -0.29 -3.42
CA SER A 147 16.99 -0.04 -2.63
C SER A 147 17.20 -1.04 -1.50
N SER A 148 16.12 -1.68 -1.02
CA SER A 148 16.18 -2.72 0.02
C SER A 148 16.97 -3.95 -0.40
N LYS A 149 17.06 -4.20 -1.71
CA LYS A 149 17.71 -5.38 -2.33
C LYS A 149 17.19 -6.72 -1.80
N ARG A 150 15.97 -6.75 -1.23
CA ARG A 150 15.33 -7.99 -0.76
C ARG A 150 14.83 -8.86 -1.91
N PHE A 151 14.62 -8.26 -3.07
CA PHE A 151 14.17 -8.93 -4.29
C PHE A 151 15.07 -8.53 -5.46
N THR A 152 15.29 -9.47 -6.37
CA THR A 152 15.87 -9.13 -7.67
C THR A 152 14.83 -8.42 -8.54
N PRO A 153 15.26 -7.62 -9.53
CA PRO A 153 14.33 -6.99 -10.47
C PRO A 153 13.37 -7.99 -11.15
N GLN A 154 13.86 -9.19 -11.50
CA GLN A 154 13.05 -10.24 -12.11
C GLN A 154 11.97 -10.76 -11.17
N GLN A 155 12.31 -10.95 -9.89
CA GLN A 155 11.31 -11.32 -8.86
C GLN A 155 10.24 -10.25 -8.73
N LEU A 156 10.61 -8.96 -8.72
CA LEU A 156 9.65 -7.85 -8.65
C LEU A 156 8.71 -7.84 -9.85
N ILE A 157 9.23 -8.03 -11.06
CA ILE A 157 8.39 -8.13 -12.27
C ILE A 157 7.42 -9.31 -12.14
N SER A 158 7.91 -10.49 -11.74
CA SER A 158 7.06 -11.66 -11.56
C SER A 158 5.99 -11.47 -10.49
N LEU A 159 6.30 -10.76 -9.39
CA LEU A 159 5.32 -10.40 -8.36
C LEU A 159 4.22 -9.51 -8.93
N CYS A 160 4.57 -8.49 -9.70
CA CYS A 160 3.61 -7.60 -10.34
C CYS A 160 2.71 -8.36 -11.34
N GLN A 161 3.28 -9.26 -12.16
CA GLN A 161 2.52 -10.05 -13.12
C GLN A 161 1.57 -11.07 -12.46
N ARG A 162 1.95 -11.64 -11.32
CA ARG A 162 1.04 -12.52 -10.55
C ARG A 162 -0.11 -11.72 -9.92
N ARG A 163 0.18 -10.51 -9.46
CA ARG A 163 -0.82 -9.60 -8.89
C ARG A 163 -1.80 -9.09 -9.95
N ASP A 164 -1.31 -8.79 -11.14
CA ASP A 164 -2.10 -8.37 -12.30
C ASP A 164 -1.67 -9.17 -13.54
N PRO A 165 -2.41 -10.25 -13.87
CA PRO A 165 -2.11 -11.06 -15.05
C PRO A 165 -2.26 -10.34 -16.40
N HIS A 166 -2.90 -9.17 -16.42
CA HIS A 166 -3.06 -8.33 -17.62
C HIS A 166 -2.10 -7.14 -17.65
N LEU A 167 -1.12 -7.12 -16.75
CA LEU A 167 -0.15 -6.04 -16.65
C LEU A 167 0.63 -5.86 -17.95
N ASP A 168 0.53 -4.65 -18.51
CA ASP A 168 1.36 -4.22 -19.63
C ASP A 168 2.73 -3.79 -19.10
N LEU A 169 3.74 -4.59 -19.41
CA LEU A 169 5.11 -4.33 -18.94
C LEU A 169 5.74 -3.10 -19.60
N GLU A 170 5.40 -2.78 -20.85
CA GLU A 170 5.92 -1.58 -21.50
C GLU A 170 5.35 -0.32 -20.83
N MET A 171 4.06 -0.34 -20.52
CA MET A 171 3.44 0.74 -19.78
C MET A 171 3.95 0.84 -18.35
N LEU A 172 4.21 -0.29 -17.66
CA LEU A 172 4.85 -0.26 -16.33
C LEU A 172 6.25 0.36 -16.41
N ALA A 173 7.05 -0.01 -17.40
CA ALA A 173 8.37 0.58 -17.62
C ALA A 173 8.29 2.09 -17.87
N ALA A 174 7.33 2.53 -18.68
CA ALA A 174 7.07 3.96 -18.91
C ALA A 174 6.65 4.68 -17.62
N ALA A 175 5.71 4.08 -16.84
CA ALA A 175 5.25 4.62 -15.57
C ALA A 175 6.40 4.80 -14.57
N MET A 176 7.35 3.85 -14.48
CA MET A 176 8.52 3.97 -13.61
C MET A 176 9.40 5.20 -13.91
N THR A 177 9.36 5.74 -15.12
CA THR A 177 10.07 6.97 -15.48
C THR A 177 9.24 8.25 -15.29
N GLY A 178 7.96 8.12 -14.98
CA GLY A 178 7.03 9.23 -14.79
C GLY A 178 7.39 10.16 -13.62
N HIS A 179 8.20 9.70 -12.67
CA HIS A 179 8.71 10.53 -11.57
C HIS A 179 9.39 11.83 -12.05
N ARG A 180 9.91 11.83 -13.29
CA ARG A 180 10.62 12.97 -13.89
C ARG A 180 9.73 14.17 -14.21
N ILE A 181 8.41 13.99 -14.25
CA ILE A 181 7.45 15.08 -14.45
C ILE A 181 7.04 15.75 -13.14
N LEU A 182 7.40 15.16 -12.00
CA LEU A 182 7.12 15.71 -10.67
C LEU A 182 8.21 16.68 -10.24
N ALA A 183 7.82 17.66 -9.43
CA ALA A 183 8.80 18.61 -8.90
C ALA A 183 9.65 17.94 -7.78
N PRO A 184 10.96 18.29 -7.67
CA PRO A 184 11.81 17.82 -6.56
C PRO A 184 11.19 18.02 -5.18
N THR A 185 10.47 19.14 -4.97
CA THR A 185 9.76 19.45 -3.73
C THR A 185 8.69 18.45 -3.37
N ASP A 186 8.12 17.75 -4.36
CA ASP A 186 7.11 16.71 -4.13
C ASP A 186 7.68 15.45 -3.45
N PHE A 187 8.96 15.21 -3.61
CA PHE A 187 9.69 14.13 -2.93
C PHE A 187 10.23 14.58 -1.58
N ILE A 188 10.77 15.80 -1.51
CA ILE A 188 11.38 16.38 -0.31
C ILE A 188 10.35 16.50 0.83
N LYS A 189 9.10 16.86 0.52
CA LYS A 189 8.01 16.93 1.53
C LYS A 189 7.71 15.60 2.22
N TYR A 190 8.05 14.46 1.57
CA TYR A 190 7.96 13.12 2.17
C TYR A 190 9.26 12.64 2.80
N GLY A 191 10.24 13.53 2.98
CA GLY A 191 11.47 13.27 3.71
C GLY A 191 12.64 12.77 2.88
N LEU A 192 12.55 12.75 1.54
CA LEU A 192 13.71 12.43 0.70
C LEU A 192 14.71 13.60 0.74
N PRO A 193 15.98 13.38 1.15
CA PRO A 193 17.01 14.40 1.05
C PRO A 193 17.23 14.82 -0.42
N GLU A 194 17.36 16.11 -0.67
CA GLU A 194 17.60 16.63 -2.03
C GLU A 194 18.79 15.95 -2.72
N ALA A 195 19.84 15.65 -1.94
CA ALA A 195 21.05 14.96 -2.42
C ALA A 195 20.77 13.54 -2.93
N GLU A 196 19.66 12.92 -2.57
CA GLU A 196 19.28 11.57 -2.99
C GLU A 196 18.41 11.53 -4.27
N LEU A 197 17.93 12.67 -4.76
CA LEU A 197 17.15 12.75 -6.00
C LEU A 197 17.84 12.10 -7.21
N PRO A 198 19.16 12.28 -7.44
CA PRO A 198 19.85 11.58 -8.53
C PRO A 198 19.86 10.06 -8.36
N GLN A 199 19.96 9.55 -7.12
CA GLN A 199 19.93 8.12 -6.83
C GLN A 199 18.55 7.53 -7.06
N LEU A 200 17.49 8.26 -6.69
CA LEU A 200 16.11 7.88 -6.98
C LEU A 200 15.90 7.75 -8.51
N ASP A 201 16.29 8.78 -9.29
CA ASP A 201 16.17 8.73 -10.76
C ASP A 201 16.95 7.55 -11.34
N GLN A 202 18.18 7.33 -10.94
CA GLN A 202 19.01 6.22 -11.42
C GLN A 202 18.35 4.86 -11.11
N THR A 203 17.84 4.69 -9.89
CA THR A 203 17.24 3.44 -9.42
C THR A 203 15.97 3.11 -10.19
N LEU A 204 15.04 4.06 -10.29
CA LEU A 204 13.77 3.87 -10.99
C LEU A 204 13.97 3.67 -12.50
N THR A 205 14.87 4.44 -13.11
CA THR A 205 15.20 4.29 -14.53
C THR A 205 15.91 2.97 -14.82
N GLY A 206 16.78 2.52 -13.90
CA GLY A 206 17.42 1.21 -14.01
C GLY A 206 16.41 0.07 -13.99
N PHE A 207 15.42 0.15 -13.12
CA PHE A 207 14.34 -0.84 -13.07
C PHE A 207 13.44 -0.78 -14.31
N ALA A 208 13.09 0.41 -14.79
CA ALA A 208 12.35 0.59 -16.05
C ALA A 208 13.04 -0.08 -17.24
N LYS A 209 14.36 0.05 -17.36
CA LYS A 209 15.14 -0.64 -18.40
C LYS A 209 15.05 -2.15 -18.28
N THR A 210 15.12 -2.68 -17.06
CA THR A 210 15.02 -4.13 -16.82
C THR A 210 13.65 -4.65 -17.20
N ILE A 211 12.57 -3.92 -16.87
CA ILE A 211 11.20 -4.26 -17.28
C ILE A 211 11.10 -4.31 -18.82
N GLY A 212 11.58 -3.28 -19.53
CA GLY A 212 11.53 -3.22 -20.99
C GLY A 212 12.31 -4.36 -21.66
N GLN A 213 13.48 -4.73 -21.12
CA GLN A 213 14.23 -5.89 -21.59
C GLN A 213 13.47 -7.21 -21.40
N HIS A 214 12.82 -7.37 -20.25
CA HIS A 214 12.00 -8.55 -19.94
C HIS A 214 10.80 -8.65 -20.88
N ALA A 215 10.09 -7.55 -21.13
CA ALA A 215 8.97 -7.48 -22.08
C ALA A 215 9.39 -7.92 -23.48
N SER A 216 10.53 -7.41 -23.97
CA SER A 216 11.05 -7.73 -25.31
C SER A 216 11.43 -9.21 -25.47
N THR A 217 11.82 -9.88 -24.39
CA THR A 217 12.22 -11.31 -24.45
C THR A 217 10.98 -12.23 -24.45
N THR A 218 9.90 -11.82 -23.79
CA THR A 218 8.66 -12.64 -23.69
C THR A 218 7.82 -12.63 -24.99
N VAL A 219 8.00 -11.64 -25.86
CA VAL A 219 7.28 -11.54 -27.15
C VAL A 219 7.87 -12.46 -28.25
N VAL A 220 9.06 -13.04 -28.03
CA VAL A 220 9.79 -13.83 -29.05
C VAL A 220 9.54 -15.35 -28.89
N GLU A 221 8.86 -15.79 -27.83
CA GLU A 221 8.42 -17.18 -27.62
C GLU A 221 6.94 -17.36 -28.01
#